data_304eafac3667248da56c87dc58499b19
#
_entry.id   304eafac3667248da56c87dc58499b19
#
_cell.length_a   1.000
_cell.length_b   1.000
_cell.length_c   1.000
_cell.angle_alpha   90.00
_cell.angle_beta   90.00
_cell.angle_gamma   90.00
#
_symmetry.space_group_name_H-M   'P 1'
#
loop_
_entity.id
_entity.type
_entity.pdbx_description
1 polymer ?
#
loop_
_entity_poly.entity_id
_entity_poly.type
_entity_poly.pdbx_seq_one_letter_code
_entity_poly.pdbx_strand_id
1 'polypeptide(L)'
;MERCFKHQDRQVLVGEAQFCSLLIAAFGPDNGILQIDVPWAREGAGFTFLFESFAMTMVREMPVNRVPQIINVDDNKLWRMMHYYTDAARQKEDYSGVKQIGVDETSKAKGHDYVSLFVDLGKKRTIFVAEGKGSETMAAFTEDFKEHHDNPHDITGVSIDMSPAFIKGVEENLPNAAITFDKYHISI
;
A
#
# COMPACT_ATOMS: atom_id res chain seq x y z
N MET A 1 -25.40 15.56 -23.63
CA MET A 1 -26.33 16.63 -23.20
C MET A 1 -25.76 17.20 -21.90
N GLU A 2 -25.12 18.36 -22.02
CA GLU A 2 -24.48 19.04 -20.86
C GLU A 2 -25.56 19.73 -20.04
N ARG A 3 -25.64 19.42 -18.75
CA ARG A 3 -26.49 20.17 -17.82
C ARG A 3 -25.66 21.25 -17.15
N CYS A 4 -25.95 22.50 -17.45
CA CYS A 4 -25.36 23.66 -16.82
C CYS A 4 -26.21 24.05 -15.62
N PHE A 5 -25.65 24.04 -14.42
CA PHE A 5 -26.28 24.60 -13.23
C PHE A 5 -25.63 25.96 -12.93
N LYS A 6 -26.45 27.00 -12.93
CA LYS A 6 -26.04 28.34 -12.49
C LYS A 6 -26.28 28.47 -10.99
N HIS A 7 -25.22 28.68 -10.25
CA HIS A 7 -25.31 29.08 -8.85
C HIS A 7 -24.36 30.24 -8.65
N GLN A 8 -24.92 31.42 -8.39
CA GLN A 8 -24.25 32.67 -8.04
C GLN A 8 -22.91 32.90 -8.80
N ASP A 9 -23.02 33.34 -10.05
CA ASP A 9 -21.90 33.80 -10.91
C ASP A 9 -20.79 32.78 -11.23
N ARG A 10 -21.00 31.48 -10.96
CA ARG A 10 -20.12 30.41 -11.36
C ARG A 10 -20.83 29.46 -12.31
N GLN A 11 -20.26 29.22 -13.48
CA GLN A 11 -20.72 28.18 -14.37
C GLN A 11 -20.04 26.87 -13.98
N VAL A 12 -20.82 25.87 -13.60
CA VAL A 12 -20.34 24.52 -13.29
C VAL A 12 -20.64 23.63 -14.49
N LEU A 13 -19.59 23.10 -15.12
CA LEU A 13 -19.72 22.12 -16.18
C LEU A 13 -19.70 20.71 -15.55
N VAL A 14 -20.82 20.00 -15.67
CA VAL A 14 -20.91 18.59 -15.30
C VAL A 14 -20.81 17.78 -16.57
N GLY A 15 -19.66 17.15 -16.81
CA GLY A 15 -19.48 16.23 -17.93
C GLY A 15 -20.29 14.94 -17.73
N GLU A 16 -20.77 14.38 -18.83
CA GLU A 16 -21.49 13.09 -18.79
C GLU A 16 -20.54 12.01 -18.24
N ALA A 17 -20.96 11.43 -17.13
CA ALA A 17 -20.27 10.34 -16.48
C ALA A 17 -20.51 9.03 -17.25
N GLN A 18 -19.66 8.69 -18.15
CA GLN A 18 -19.38 7.28 -18.40
C GLN A 18 -18.60 6.76 -17.21
N PHE A 19 -19.28 6.11 -16.28
CA PHE A 19 -18.69 5.53 -15.09
C PHE A 19 -17.56 6.37 -14.46
N CYS A 20 -17.94 7.43 -13.74
CA CYS A 20 -17.23 7.90 -12.55
C CYS A 20 -15.94 8.70 -12.65
N SER A 21 -15.67 9.45 -13.67
CA SER A 21 -14.76 10.58 -13.52
C SER A 21 -15.56 11.87 -13.44
N LEU A 22 -15.79 12.38 -12.24
CA LEU A 22 -16.47 13.65 -12.06
C LEU A 22 -15.44 14.75 -11.83
N LEU A 23 -14.95 15.34 -12.90
CA LEU A 23 -14.23 16.59 -12.81
C LEU A 23 -15.27 17.71 -12.70
N ILE A 24 -15.58 18.15 -11.49
CA ILE A 24 -16.35 19.38 -11.31
C ILE A 24 -15.37 20.54 -11.38
N ALA A 25 -15.36 21.21 -12.51
CA ALA A 25 -14.58 22.41 -12.72
C ALA A 25 -15.49 23.63 -12.70
N ALA A 26 -15.14 24.65 -11.93
CA ALA A 26 -15.74 25.97 -12.02
C ALA A 26 -14.82 26.91 -12.78
N PHE A 27 -15.39 27.69 -13.70
CA PHE A 27 -14.69 28.76 -14.35
C PHE A 27 -14.89 30.05 -13.53
N GLY A 28 -13.80 30.57 -12.96
CA GLY A 28 -13.77 31.90 -12.36
C GLY A 28 -13.24 32.92 -13.35
N PRO A 29 -13.77 34.16 -13.40
CA PRO A 29 -13.32 35.18 -14.34
C PRO A 29 -11.83 35.55 -14.18
N ASP A 30 -11.27 35.37 -12.97
CA ASP A 30 -9.90 35.76 -12.66
C ASP A 30 -8.94 34.59 -12.43
N ASN A 31 -9.42 33.37 -12.19
CA ASN A 31 -8.61 32.22 -11.71
C ASN A 31 -8.61 30.98 -12.63
N GLY A 32 -9.21 31.09 -13.82
CA GLY A 32 -9.24 29.95 -14.74
C GLY A 32 -10.13 28.78 -14.26
N ILE A 33 -9.67 27.55 -14.47
CA ILE A 33 -10.39 26.33 -14.10
C ILE A 33 -10.01 25.94 -12.67
N LEU A 34 -10.98 25.93 -11.77
CA LEU A 34 -10.83 25.50 -10.39
C LEU A 34 -11.58 24.17 -10.16
N GLN A 35 -10.93 23.22 -9.52
CA GLN A 35 -11.61 22.03 -9.05
C GLN A 35 -12.44 22.39 -7.80
N ILE A 36 -13.70 21.97 -7.78
CA ILE A 36 -14.58 22.19 -6.63
C ILE A 36 -14.51 20.96 -5.73
N ASP A 37 -14.35 21.17 -4.44
CA ASP A 37 -14.45 20.13 -3.43
C ASP A 37 -15.87 19.62 -3.33
N VAL A 38 -16.00 18.30 -3.38
CA VAL A 38 -17.29 17.61 -3.34
C VAL A 38 -17.23 16.45 -2.33
N PRO A 39 -18.33 16.18 -1.60
CA PRO A 39 -18.31 15.17 -0.53
C PRO A 39 -18.16 13.73 -1.02
N TRP A 40 -18.27 13.48 -2.32
CA TRP A 40 -18.17 12.15 -2.92
C TRP A 40 -16.86 11.89 -3.65
N ALA A 41 -15.90 12.79 -3.55
CA ALA A 41 -14.55 12.63 -4.07
C ALA A 41 -13.53 13.20 -3.08
N ARG A 42 -12.33 12.68 -3.08
CA ARG A 42 -11.25 13.26 -2.29
C ARG A 42 -10.63 14.45 -3.02
N GLU A 43 -10.10 15.38 -2.26
CA GLU A 43 -9.39 16.55 -2.78
C GLU A 43 -8.26 16.13 -3.74
N GLY A 44 -8.15 16.80 -4.87
CA GLY A 44 -7.15 16.51 -5.89
C GLY A 44 -7.35 15.19 -6.65
N ALA A 45 -8.34 14.38 -6.32
CA ALA A 45 -8.68 13.19 -7.06
C ALA A 45 -9.45 13.53 -8.34
N GLY A 46 -9.15 12.83 -9.42
CA GLY A 46 -9.94 12.90 -10.65
C GLY A 46 -11.13 11.94 -10.68
N PHE A 47 -11.44 11.27 -9.55
CA PHE A 47 -12.41 10.19 -9.46
C PHE A 47 -13.28 10.30 -8.21
N THR A 48 -14.47 9.73 -8.28
CA THR A 48 -15.35 9.60 -7.12
C THR A 48 -14.91 8.45 -6.20
N PHE A 49 -15.27 8.51 -4.92
CA PHE A 49 -15.01 7.41 -3.99
C PHE A 49 -15.58 6.06 -4.45
N LEU A 50 -16.75 6.09 -5.11
CA LEU A 50 -17.35 4.86 -5.64
C LEU A 50 -16.50 4.23 -6.74
N PHE A 51 -15.97 5.05 -7.64
CA PHE A 51 -15.07 4.56 -8.69
C PHE A 51 -13.74 4.06 -8.12
N GLU A 52 -13.16 4.80 -7.19
CA GLU A 52 -11.91 4.37 -6.53
C GLU A 52 -12.11 3.04 -5.79
N SER A 53 -13.24 2.88 -5.08
CA SER A 53 -13.59 1.62 -4.42
C SER A 53 -13.75 0.46 -5.42
N PHE A 54 -14.38 0.70 -6.55
CA PHE A 54 -14.52 -0.29 -7.62
C PHE A 54 -13.14 -0.68 -8.19
N ALA A 55 -12.30 0.32 -8.51
CA ALA A 55 -10.95 0.08 -9.01
C ALA A 55 -10.09 -0.72 -8.01
N MET A 56 -10.14 -0.37 -6.72
CA MET A 56 -9.43 -1.09 -5.66
C MET A 56 -9.94 -2.53 -5.48
N THR A 57 -11.24 -2.77 -5.67
CA THR A 57 -11.79 -4.12 -5.66
C THR A 57 -11.22 -4.95 -6.81
N MET A 58 -11.12 -4.37 -8.02
CA MET A 58 -10.52 -5.07 -9.15
C MET A 58 -9.02 -5.37 -8.94
N VAL A 59 -8.27 -4.43 -8.36
CA VAL A 59 -6.85 -4.62 -8.03
C VAL A 59 -6.64 -5.81 -7.08
N ARG A 60 -7.59 -6.08 -6.19
CA ARG A 60 -7.52 -7.26 -5.29
C ARG A 60 -7.77 -8.59 -6.00
N GLU A 61 -8.56 -8.59 -7.04
CA GLU A 61 -9.05 -9.82 -7.69
C GLU A 61 -8.24 -10.20 -8.94
N MET A 62 -7.47 -9.26 -9.50
CA MET A 62 -6.72 -9.53 -10.72
C MET A 62 -5.37 -8.78 -10.76
N PRO A 63 -4.44 -9.18 -11.68
CA PRO A 63 -3.17 -8.47 -11.86
C PRO A 63 -3.36 -6.99 -12.18
N VAL A 64 -2.64 -6.14 -11.46
CA VAL A 64 -2.78 -4.67 -11.51
C VAL A 64 -2.69 -4.12 -12.93
N ASN A 65 -1.79 -4.65 -13.77
CA ASN A 65 -1.59 -4.20 -15.15
C ASN A 65 -2.79 -4.47 -16.08
N ARG A 66 -3.78 -5.25 -15.65
CA ARG A 66 -5.00 -5.52 -16.42
C ARG A 66 -6.12 -4.51 -16.09
N VAL A 67 -6.11 -4.00 -14.87
CA VAL A 67 -7.17 -3.12 -14.38
C VAL A 67 -7.30 -1.85 -15.21
N PRO A 68 -6.23 -1.08 -15.53
CA PRO A 68 -6.32 0.14 -16.32
C PRO A 68 -6.98 -0.07 -17.69
N GLN A 69 -6.69 -1.22 -18.32
CA GLN A 69 -7.27 -1.56 -19.62
C GLN A 69 -8.78 -1.80 -19.55
N ILE A 70 -9.27 -2.36 -18.45
CA ILE A 70 -10.70 -2.68 -18.25
C ILE A 70 -11.49 -1.43 -17.90
N ILE A 71 -10.96 -0.59 -17.00
CA ILE A 71 -11.67 0.61 -16.52
C ILE A 71 -11.33 1.86 -17.33
N ASN A 72 -10.51 1.73 -18.38
CA ASN A 72 -10.05 2.81 -19.24
C ASN A 72 -9.45 4.00 -18.49
N VAL A 73 -8.49 3.70 -17.60
CA VAL A 73 -7.78 4.67 -16.78
C VAL A 73 -6.29 4.56 -17.06
N ASP A 74 -5.58 5.66 -17.02
CA ASP A 74 -4.12 5.70 -17.10
C ASP A 74 -3.46 4.98 -15.91
N ASP A 75 -2.40 4.20 -16.21
CA ASP A 75 -1.67 3.41 -15.22
C ASP A 75 -1.21 4.25 -14.02
N ASN A 76 -0.66 5.45 -14.27
CA ASN A 76 -0.17 6.33 -13.21
C ASN A 76 -1.30 6.83 -12.31
N LYS A 77 -2.51 6.98 -12.84
CA LYS A 77 -3.68 7.37 -12.03
C LYS A 77 -4.10 6.22 -11.11
N LEU A 78 -4.08 4.98 -11.62
CA LEU A 78 -4.36 3.80 -10.80
C LEU A 78 -3.30 3.63 -9.70
N TRP A 79 -2.01 3.75 -10.04
CA TRP A 79 -0.93 3.65 -9.05
C TRP A 79 -1.04 4.72 -7.96
N ARG A 80 -1.34 5.99 -8.31
CA ARG A 80 -1.58 7.05 -7.31
C ARG A 80 -2.76 6.76 -6.41
N MET A 81 -3.82 6.17 -6.95
CA MET A 81 -4.98 5.73 -6.16
C MET A 81 -4.58 4.61 -5.19
N MET A 82 -3.84 3.61 -5.66
CA MET A 82 -3.35 2.51 -4.84
C MET A 82 -2.46 3.01 -3.70
N HIS A 83 -1.49 3.86 -4.00
CA HIS A 83 -0.61 4.45 -2.98
C HIS A 83 -1.40 5.18 -1.91
N TYR A 84 -2.34 6.04 -2.30
CA TYR A 84 -3.18 6.75 -1.35
C TYR A 84 -3.90 5.83 -0.37
N TYR A 85 -4.56 4.78 -0.87
CA TYR A 85 -5.31 3.86 -0.01
C TYR A 85 -4.40 2.93 0.79
N THR A 86 -3.27 2.53 0.23
CA THR A 86 -2.28 1.73 0.95
C THR A 86 -1.67 2.52 2.10
N ASP A 87 -1.25 3.76 1.86
CA ASP A 87 -0.67 4.62 2.88
C ASP A 87 -1.69 4.93 3.99
N ALA A 88 -2.94 5.24 3.61
CA ALA A 88 -4.02 5.48 4.57
C ALA A 88 -4.40 4.24 5.40
N ALA A 89 -4.31 3.05 4.81
CA ALA A 89 -4.51 1.80 5.54
C ALA A 89 -3.34 1.53 6.49
N ARG A 90 -2.11 1.71 6.00
CA ARG A 90 -0.90 1.49 6.78
C ARG A 90 -0.82 2.38 8.02
N GLN A 91 -1.17 3.66 7.90
CA GLN A 91 -1.21 4.59 9.05
C GLN A 91 -2.17 4.17 10.16
N LYS A 92 -3.12 3.28 9.87
CA LYS A 92 -4.11 2.76 10.82
C LYS A 92 -3.79 1.36 11.30
N GLU A 93 -2.71 0.77 10.79
CA GLU A 93 -2.28 -0.57 11.20
C GLU A 93 -1.84 -0.55 12.66
N ASP A 94 -2.27 -1.57 13.36
CA ASP A 94 -1.89 -1.86 14.75
C ASP A 94 -1.27 -3.26 14.78
N TYR A 95 -0.02 -3.33 15.21
CA TYR A 95 0.73 -4.56 15.32
C TYR A 95 0.70 -5.14 16.73
N SER A 96 -0.08 -4.54 17.63
CA SER A 96 -0.24 -5.05 18.99
C SER A 96 -0.66 -6.52 18.97
N GLY A 97 0.11 -7.33 19.67
CA GLY A 97 -0.09 -8.77 19.73
C GLY A 97 0.55 -9.61 18.63
N VAL A 98 1.37 -9.04 17.75
CA VAL A 98 2.22 -9.81 16.83
C VAL A 98 3.37 -10.42 17.62
N LYS A 99 3.38 -11.74 17.74
CA LYS A 99 4.39 -12.50 18.50
C LYS A 99 5.26 -13.39 17.65
N GLN A 100 4.79 -13.73 16.46
CA GLN A 100 5.50 -14.62 15.55
C GLN A 100 5.51 -14.01 14.16
N ILE A 101 6.69 -13.85 13.59
CA ILE A 101 6.88 -13.32 12.24
C ILE A 101 7.60 -14.32 11.35
N GLY A 102 7.27 -14.28 10.07
CA GLY A 102 8.04 -14.90 9.02
C GLY A 102 8.79 -13.85 8.23
N VAL A 103 10.03 -14.11 7.85
CA VAL A 103 10.81 -13.27 6.97
C VAL A 103 11.27 -14.09 5.78
N ASP A 104 10.99 -13.60 4.59
CA ASP A 104 11.37 -14.24 3.34
C ASP A 104 11.87 -13.19 2.35
N GLU A 105 12.71 -13.62 1.41
CA GLU A 105 13.19 -12.74 0.36
C GLU A 105 12.66 -13.17 -1.01
N THR A 106 12.33 -12.19 -1.82
CA THR A 106 11.95 -12.43 -3.21
C THR A 106 12.64 -11.48 -4.15
N SER A 107 12.88 -11.92 -5.38
CA SER A 107 13.50 -11.08 -6.41
C SER A 107 12.43 -10.16 -7.03
N LYS A 108 12.69 -8.86 -7.02
CA LYS A 108 11.84 -7.83 -7.64
C LYS A 108 11.94 -7.86 -9.18
N ALA A 109 13.13 -8.21 -9.71
CA ALA A 109 13.41 -8.24 -11.14
C ALA A 109 14.57 -9.20 -11.46
N LYS A 110 14.86 -9.41 -12.73
CA LYS A 110 16.10 -10.09 -13.15
C LYS A 110 17.30 -9.26 -12.72
N GLY A 111 18.12 -9.82 -11.83
CA GLY A 111 19.28 -9.17 -11.26
C GLY A 111 19.36 -9.44 -9.76
N HIS A 112 20.02 -8.55 -9.04
CA HIS A 112 20.21 -8.67 -7.59
C HIS A 112 19.28 -7.75 -6.78
N ASP A 113 18.15 -7.35 -7.36
CA ASP A 113 17.15 -6.53 -6.69
C ASP A 113 16.21 -7.43 -5.88
N TYR A 114 16.47 -7.50 -4.59
CA TYR A 114 15.68 -8.28 -3.64
C TYR A 114 14.80 -7.38 -2.80
N VAL A 115 13.69 -7.92 -2.35
CA VAL A 115 12.84 -7.35 -1.31
C VAL A 115 12.63 -8.38 -0.22
N SER A 116 12.70 -7.95 1.03
CA SER A 116 12.41 -8.75 2.21
C SER A 116 10.97 -8.52 2.64
N LEU A 117 10.23 -9.59 2.81
CA LEU A 117 8.82 -9.59 3.23
C LEU A 117 8.75 -10.01 4.70
N PHE A 118 8.07 -9.23 5.52
CA PHE A 118 7.79 -9.55 6.91
C PHE A 118 6.30 -9.86 7.07
N VAL A 119 6.00 -11.04 7.59
CA VAL A 119 4.65 -11.59 7.66
C VAL A 119 4.28 -11.89 9.11
N ASP A 120 3.17 -11.39 9.58
CA ASP A 120 2.52 -11.85 10.81
C ASP A 120 1.99 -13.26 10.61
N LEU A 121 2.63 -14.25 11.23
CA LEU A 121 2.25 -15.66 11.08
C LEU A 121 0.91 -15.98 11.78
N GLY A 122 0.54 -15.21 12.78
CA GLY A 122 -0.73 -15.37 13.48
C GLY A 122 -1.92 -14.97 12.64
N LYS A 123 -1.87 -13.79 12.05
CA LYS A 123 -2.94 -13.24 11.18
C LYS A 123 -2.74 -13.54 9.69
N LYS A 124 -1.62 -14.17 9.30
CA LYS A 124 -1.27 -14.53 7.92
C LYS A 124 -1.34 -13.33 6.97
N ARG A 125 -0.72 -12.23 7.35
CA ARG A 125 -0.69 -10.99 6.58
C ARG A 125 0.73 -10.44 6.49
N THR A 126 1.09 -9.82 5.37
CA THR A 126 2.32 -9.05 5.25
C THR A 126 2.16 -7.76 6.04
N ILE A 127 3.13 -7.49 6.92
CA ILE A 127 3.13 -6.31 7.80
C ILE A 127 4.19 -5.29 7.39
N PHE A 128 5.28 -5.74 6.76
CA PHE A 128 6.33 -4.84 6.30
C PHE A 128 7.02 -5.39 5.05
N VAL A 129 7.53 -4.50 4.21
CA VAL A 129 8.31 -4.82 3.01
C VAL A 129 9.49 -3.87 2.95
N ALA A 130 10.71 -4.40 2.87
CA ALA A 130 11.93 -3.61 2.73
C ALA A 130 12.67 -3.97 1.44
N GLU A 131 13.32 -2.99 0.83
CA GLU A 131 14.28 -3.26 -0.24
C GLU A 131 15.57 -3.83 0.35
N GLY A 132 16.15 -4.82 -0.34
CA GLY A 132 17.35 -5.50 0.11
C GLY A 132 17.09 -6.87 0.74
N LYS A 133 18.18 -7.48 1.24
CA LYS A 133 18.18 -8.81 1.87
C LYS A 133 19.20 -8.92 3.02
N GLY A 134 19.62 -7.80 3.55
CA GLY A 134 20.63 -7.73 4.60
C GLY A 134 20.04 -7.57 6.00
N SER A 135 20.91 -7.53 7.00
CA SER A 135 20.52 -7.28 8.39
C SER A 135 19.87 -5.89 8.59
N GLU A 136 20.14 -4.95 7.69
CA GLU A 136 19.55 -3.62 7.67
C GLU A 136 18.02 -3.63 7.49
N THR A 137 17.48 -4.63 6.76
CA THR A 137 16.03 -4.78 6.59
C THR A 137 15.34 -5.11 7.90
N MET A 138 16.02 -5.87 8.77
CA MET A 138 15.51 -6.18 10.10
C MET A 138 15.49 -4.95 11.02
N ALA A 139 16.52 -4.10 10.95
CA ALA A 139 16.54 -2.85 11.68
C ALA A 139 15.41 -1.91 11.23
N ALA A 140 15.23 -1.76 9.91
CA ALA A 140 14.14 -0.96 9.36
C ALA A 140 12.75 -1.50 9.79
N PHE A 141 12.57 -2.83 9.80
CA PHE A 141 11.35 -3.44 10.30
C PHE A 141 11.10 -3.10 11.77
N THR A 142 12.11 -3.19 12.63
CA THR A 142 11.91 -2.92 14.07
C THR A 142 11.62 -1.46 14.37
N GLU A 143 12.12 -0.53 13.57
CA GLU A 143 11.75 0.89 13.68
C GLU A 143 10.28 1.09 13.30
N ASP A 144 9.87 0.58 12.16
CA ASP A 144 8.49 0.62 11.69
C ASP A 144 7.51 -0.07 12.69
N PHE A 145 7.93 -1.19 13.25
CA PHE A 145 7.14 -1.93 14.24
C PHE A 145 6.84 -1.11 15.50
N LYS A 146 7.82 -0.32 15.95
CA LYS A 146 7.65 0.63 17.06
C LYS A 146 6.69 1.77 16.73
N GLU A 147 6.74 2.27 15.50
CA GLU A 147 5.81 3.34 15.04
C GLU A 147 4.35 2.87 15.03
N HIS A 148 4.11 1.56 14.86
CA HIS A 148 2.79 0.95 14.86
C HIS A 148 2.38 0.35 16.22
N HIS A 149 2.86 0.97 17.30
CA HIS A 149 2.44 0.73 18.68
C HIS A 149 2.78 -0.65 19.26
N ASP A 150 3.83 -1.31 18.77
CA ASP A 150 4.28 -2.55 19.40
C ASP A 150 5.77 -2.54 19.76
N ASN A 151 6.17 -3.46 20.61
CA ASN A 151 7.54 -3.56 21.11
C ASN A 151 8.23 -4.77 20.45
N PRO A 152 9.38 -4.59 19.78
CA PRO A 152 10.15 -5.69 19.22
C PRO A 152 10.53 -6.80 20.22
N HIS A 153 10.57 -6.46 21.52
CA HIS A 153 10.79 -7.44 22.59
C HIS A 153 9.63 -8.41 22.81
N ASP A 154 8.44 -8.11 22.28
CA ASP A 154 7.26 -8.95 22.40
C ASP A 154 7.21 -10.03 21.32
N ILE A 155 8.07 -9.93 20.30
CA ILE A 155 8.25 -10.97 19.29
C ILE A 155 9.03 -12.13 19.91
N THR A 156 8.38 -13.28 19.99
CA THR A 156 8.91 -14.50 20.61
C THR A 156 9.36 -15.55 19.62
N GLY A 157 9.01 -15.44 18.35
CA GLY A 157 9.39 -16.37 17.31
C GLY A 157 9.58 -15.72 15.96
N VAL A 158 10.65 -16.11 15.26
CA VAL A 158 10.95 -15.66 13.90
C VAL A 158 11.23 -16.88 13.04
N SER A 159 10.52 -17.01 11.93
CA SER A 159 10.79 -18.00 10.90
C SER A 159 11.55 -17.32 9.75
N ILE A 160 12.75 -17.79 9.48
CA ILE A 160 13.64 -17.27 8.42
C ILE A 160 14.26 -18.42 7.62
N ASP A 161 14.85 -18.10 6.47
CA ASP A 161 15.78 -18.99 5.82
C ASP A 161 17.13 -19.06 6.58
N MET A 162 18.07 -19.88 6.11
CA MET A 162 19.40 -20.01 6.71
C MET A 162 20.36 -18.86 6.34
N SER A 163 19.87 -17.70 5.94
CA SER A 163 20.69 -16.56 5.59
C SER A 163 21.45 -16.01 6.81
N PRO A 164 22.79 -15.97 6.80
CA PRO A 164 23.57 -15.40 7.90
C PRO A 164 23.21 -13.94 8.20
N ALA A 165 22.78 -13.19 7.18
CA ALA A 165 22.38 -11.80 7.34
C ALA A 165 21.08 -11.66 8.16
N PHE A 166 20.10 -12.51 7.91
CA PHE A 166 18.86 -12.51 8.70
C PHE A 166 19.08 -13.04 10.11
N ILE A 167 19.90 -14.09 10.28
CA ILE A 167 20.26 -14.61 11.62
C ILE A 167 20.86 -13.48 12.46
N LYS A 168 21.86 -12.80 11.92
CA LYS A 168 22.48 -11.64 12.58
C LYS A 168 21.47 -10.53 12.87
N GLY A 169 20.62 -10.19 11.90
CA GLY A 169 19.59 -9.17 12.05
C GLY A 169 18.60 -9.48 13.18
N VAL A 170 18.17 -10.74 13.31
CA VAL A 170 17.29 -11.18 14.41
C VAL A 170 17.99 -11.08 15.75
N GLU A 171 19.23 -11.59 15.86
CA GLU A 171 20.02 -11.55 17.12
C GLU A 171 20.25 -10.12 17.62
N GLU A 172 20.47 -9.17 16.70
CA GLU A 172 20.73 -7.77 17.03
C GLU A 172 19.45 -6.98 17.37
N ASN A 173 18.32 -7.30 16.75
CA ASN A 173 17.11 -6.45 16.79
C ASN A 173 15.91 -7.08 17.53
N LEU A 174 15.88 -8.41 17.67
CA LEU A 174 14.78 -9.16 18.28
C LEU A 174 15.29 -10.12 19.37
N PRO A 175 15.79 -9.60 20.50
CA PRO A 175 16.55 -10.37 21.47
C PRO A 175 15.80 -11.50 22.15
N ASN A 176 14.46 -11.45 22.18
CA ASN A 176 13.60 -12.47 22.79
C ASN A 176 13.06 -13.50 21.79
N ALA A 177 13.38 -13.36 20.50
CA ALA A 177 12.84 -14.21 19.46
C ALA A 177 13.64 -15.51 19.30
N ALA A 178 12.94 -16.62 19.34
CA ALA A 178 13.50 -17.93 18.95
C ALA A 178 13.49 -18.05 17.42
N ILE A 179 14.64 -18.35 16.84
CA ILE A 179 14.77 -18.55 15.39
C ILE A 179 14.30 -19.95 15.02
N THR A 180 13.44 -20.04 14.03
CA THR A 180 13.03 -21.28 13.38
C THR A 180 13.39 -21.21 11.90
N PHE A 181 14.04 -22.23 11.37
CA PHE A 181 14.38 -22.28 9.96
C PHE A 181 13.28 -22.90 9.12
N ASP A 182 13.03 -22.32 7.94
CA ASP A 182 12.07 -22.89 7.00
C ASP A 182 12.60 -24.22 6.45
N LYS A 183 11.77 -25.25 6.54
CA LYS A 183 12.12 -26.60 6.09
C LYS A 183 12.36 -26.74 4.58
N TYR A 184 11.84 -25.81 3.76
CA TYR A 184 12.04 -25.86 2.31
C TYR A 184 13.49 -25.62 1.90
N HIS A 185 14.27 -24.96 2.76
CA HIS A 185 15.70 -24.72 2.54
C HIS A 185 16.60 -25.79 3.18
N ILE A 186 16.02 -26.81 3.84
CA ILE A 186 16.76 -27.93 4.48
C ILE A 186 16.88 -29.15 3.54
N SER A 187 16.43 -29.04 2.30
CA SER A 187 16.55 -30.13 1.33
C SER A 187 18.01 -30.30 0.89
N ILE A 188 18.64 -31.39 1.35
CA ILE A 188 19.98 -31.87 1.00
C ILE A 188 19.98 -32.39 -0.43
#